data_140fedccf370e29b1b4ebbbd49a0d109
#
_entry.id   140fedccf370e29b1b4ebbbd49a0d109
#
_cell.length_a   1.000
_cell.length_b   1.000
_cell.length_c   1.000
_cell.angle_alpha   90.00
_cell.angle_beta   90.00
_cell.angle_gamma   90.00
#
_symmetry.space_group_name_H-M   'P 1'
#
loop_
_entity.id
_entity.type
_entity.pdbx_description
1 polymer ?
#
loop_
_entity_poly.entity_id
_entity_poly.type
_entity_poly.pdbx_seq_one_letter_code
_entity_poly.pdbx_strand_id
1 'polypeptide(L)'
;MKKIVYILIATLLVTNFLSFTPSAEISDEQFTHAVFAEEFTATWCVYCPSAAENLMLIYEDVPGEPYYDDNFFFVALITDVNDKADERMGDFPDVTGYPTVIFDGNDEKVSGGQSSTENYEQAIDTTGQRDDTDISLEIEMNHLGNDKLDISIGMTWDEDGSFSNPTFNGYVRAYIVEKISRYNNYDGDPYHFGFLDYAFDQTVELEPREKQSLSTIWTGGDHQDKNGNDFSDIDYD
;
A
#
# COMPACT_ATOMS: atom_id res chain seq x y z
N MET A 1 -27.19 -9.15 -18.62
CA MET A 1 -26.46 -7.89 -18.61
C MET A 1 -25.88 -7.66 -20.00
N LYS A 2 -26.20 -6.54 -20.64
CA LYS A 2 -25.88 -6.30 -22.06
C LYS A 2 -24.53 -5.57 -22.15
N LYS A 3 -23.55 -6.20 -22.80
CA LYS A 3 -22.29 -5.55 -23.17
C LYS A 3 -22.57 -4.58 -24.32
N ILE A 4 -22.25 -3.30 -24.14
CA ILE A 4 -22.33 -2.27 -25.17
C ILE A 4 -20.93 -2.12 -25.78
N VAL A 5 -20.83 -2.42 -27.07
CA VAL A 5 -19.61 -2.21 -27.88
C VAL A 5 -19.71 -0.85 -28.53
N TYR A 6 -18.75 0.04 -28.31
CA TYR A 6 -18.64 1.30 -29.03
C TYR A 6 -17.68 1.16 -30.21
N ILE A 7 -18.20 1.44 -31.41
CA ILE A 7 -17.42 1.56 -32.64
C ILE A 7 -17.13 3.04 -32.84
N LEU A 8 -15.85 3.42 -32.83
CA LEU A 8 -15.40 4.77 -33.16
C LEU A 8 -15.13 4.87 -34.65
N ILE A 9 -15.88 5.74 -35.33
CA ILE A 9 -15.63 6.13 -36.73
C ILE A 9 -14.69 7.34 -36.70
N ALA A 10 -13.49 7.15 -37.24
CA ALA A 10 -12.53 8.23 -37.43
C ALA A 10 -12.91 9.07 -38.69
N THR A 11 -13.21 10.35 -38.49
CA THR A 11 -13.25 11.35 -39.56
C THR A 11 -12.02 12.23 -39.48
N LEU A 12 -11.22 12.16 -40.54
CA LEU A 12 -10.01 12.94 -40.77
C LEU A 12 -10.38 14.37 -41.13
N LEU A 13 -9.95 15.38 -40.40
CA LEU A 13 -9.88 16.77 -40.84
C LEU A 13 -8.54 17.39 -40.43
N VAL A 14 -7.86 17.85 -41.46
CA VAL A 14 -6.52 18.47 -41.49
C VAL A 14 -6.59 19.93 -41.05
N THR A 15 -5.50 20.38 -40.41
CA THR A 15 -4.94 21.71 -40.22
C THR A 15 -5.25 22.44 -38.91
N ASN A 16 -4.25 22.55 -38.04
CA ASN A 16 -3.48 23.80 -37.80
C ASN A 16 -2.37 23.50 -36.80
N PHE A 17 -1.14 23.86 -37.20
CA PHE A 17 0.02 23.84 -36.32
C PHE A 17 -0.16 24.90 -35.19
N LEU A 18 -0.58 24.46 -34.03
CA LEU A 18 -0.32 25.13 -32.78
C LEU A 18 0.85 24.38 -32.13
N SER A 19 1.95 25.09 -31.93
CA SER A 19 3.10 24.59 -31.19
C SER A 19 2.61 24.23 -29.80
N PHE A 20 2.32 22.97 -29.58
CA PHE A 20 2.13 22.40 -28.27
C PHE A 20 3.57 22.30 -27.69
N THR A 21 3.88 23.12 -26.70
CA THR A 21 4.96 22.78 -25.77
C THR A 21 4.50 21.47 -25.14
N PRO A 22 5.28 20.39 -25.23
CA PRO A 22 4.94 19.21 -24.43
C PRO A 22 4.93 19.65 -22.99
N SER A 23 3.80 19.59 -22.33
CA SER A 23 3.77 19.33 -20.89
C SER A 23 4.71 18.14 -20.69
N ALA A 24 5.62 18.21 -19.75
CA ALA A 24 6.42 17.07 -19.40
C ALA A 24 5.43 15.90 -19.23
N GLU A 25 5.39 14.99 -20.19
CA GLU A 25 4.88 13.67 -19.93
C GLU A 25 5.75 13.22 -18.77
N ILE A 26 5.13 12.92 -17.62
CA ILE A 26 5.73 12.10 -16.59
C ILE A 26 6.25 10.93 -17.40
N SER A 27 7.58 10.83 -17.55
CA SER A 27 8.18 9.69 -18.19
C SER A 27 7.58 8.50 -17.46
N ASP A 28 7.04 7.55 -18.22
CA ASP A 28 6.74 6.20 -17.76
C ASP A 28 8.10 5.57 -17.39
N GLU A 29 8.77 6.16 -16.38
CA GLU A 29 9.98 5.64 -15.78
C GLU A 29 9.52 4.40 -15.08
N GLN A 30 9.85 3.30 -15.69
CA GLN A 30 9.37 1.97 -15.48
C GLN A 30 9.63 1.58 -14.02
N PHE A 31 8.55 1.58 -13.22
CA PHE A 31 8.58 0.96 -11.89
C PHE A 31 9.00 -0.49 -12.02
N THR A 32 9.91 -0.93 -11.18
CA THR A 32 10.36 -2.32 -11.12
C THR A 32 9.42 -3.17 -10.25
N HIS A 33 8.70 -2.52 -9.34
CA HIS A 33 7.74 -3.14 -8.43
C HIS A 33 6.74 -2.08 -7.93
N ALA A 34 5.65 -2.53 -7.29
CA ALA A 34 4.73 -1.65 -6.61
C ALA A 34 5.30 -1.21 -5.26
N VAL A 35 5.36 0.10 -5.03
CA VAL A 35 5.86 0.70 -3.79
C VAL A 35 4.81 0.58 -2.69
N PHE A 36 5.22 0.13 -1.52
CA PHE A 36 4.37 0.03 -0.35
C PHE A 36 4.81 1.00 0.75
N ALA A 37 3.90 1.86 1.20
CA ALA A 37 4.18 2.82 2.26
C ALA A 37 3.48 2.48 3.58
N GLU A 38 4.20 2.65 4.68
CA GLU A 38 3.71 2.51 6.05
C GLU A 38 3.70 3.89 6.72
N GLU A 39 2.50 4.47 6.92
CA GLU A 39 2.33 5.73 7.64
C GLU A 39 2.22 5.46 9.14
N PHE A 40 3.24 5.80 9.93
CA PHE A 40 3.16 5.83 11.39
C PHE A 40 2.49 7.12 11.85
N THR A 41 1.34 6.96 12.49
CA THR A 41 0.43 8.04 12.82
C THR A 41 -0.23 7.83 14.20
N ALA A 42 -0.97 8.84 14.69
CA ALA A 42 -1.72 8.77 15.94
C ALA A 42 -2.94 9.70 15.91
N THR A 43 -4.03 9.33 16.58
CA THR A 43 -5.30 10.08 16.59
C THR A 43 -5.18 11.48 17.15
N TRP A 44 -4.24 11.72 18.05
CA TRP A 44 -3.98 13.04 18.69
C TRP A 44 -2.93 13.89 17.97
N CYS A 45 -2.36 13.41 16.88
CA CYS A 45 -1.28 14.07 16.18
C CYS A 45 -1.79 15.20 15.27
N VAL A 46 -1.47 16.46 15.61
CA VAL A 46 -1.94 17.67 14.88
C VAL A 46 -1.42 17.75 13.44
N TYR A 47 -0.27 17.14 13.15
CA TYR A 47 0.37 17.19 11.83
C TYR A 47 0.07 15.96 10.95
N CYS A 48 -0.58 14.94 11.52
CA CYS A 48 -0.86 13.70 10.81
C CYS A 48 -1.97 13.81 9.74
N PRO A 49 -3.02 14.66 9.91
CA PRO A 49 -4.02 14.81 8.86
C PRO A 49 -3.44 15.19 7.50
N SER A 50 -2.41 16.06 7.48
CA SER A 50 -1.79 16.46 6.20
C SER A 50 -1.01 15.33 5.52
N ALA A 51 -0.44 14.40 6.26
CA ALA A 51 0.21 13.21 5.68
C ALA A 51 -0.82 12.24 5.10
N ALA A 52 -1.85 11.92 5.87
CA ALA A 52 -2.94 11.05 5.44
C ALA A 52 -3.65 11.58 4.18
N GLU A 53 -3.92 12.92 4.12
CA GLU A 53 -4.51 13.57 2.96
C GLU A 53 -3.61 13.47 1.72
N ASN A 54 -2.32 13.78 1.85
CA ASN A 54 -1.37 13.72 0.73
C ASN A 54 -1.21 12.29 0.18
N LEU A 55 -1.12 11.28 1.04
CA LEU A 55 -1.04 9.88 0.61
C LEU A 55 -2.32 9.45 -0.13
N MET A 56 -3.48 9.93 0.34
CA MET A 56 -4.76 9.63 -0.31
C MET A 56 -4.90 10.32 -1.66
N LEU A 57 -4.43 11.58 -1.80
CA LEU A 57 -4.39 12.29 -3.08
C LEU A 57 -3.53 11.58 -4.13
N ILE A 58 -2.40 10.99 -3.71
CA ILE A 58 -1.52 10.21 -4.58
C ILE A 58 -2.15 8.86 -4.97
N TYR A 59 -2.90 8.25 -4.04
CA TYR A 59 -3.51 6.93 -4.25
C TYR A 59 -4.77 7.01 -5.14
N GLU A 60 -5.57 8.07 -5.01
CA GLU A 60 -6.78 8.25 -5.81
C GLU A 60 -6.48 8.90 -7.16
N ASP A 61 -7.17 8.47 -8.22
CA ASP A 61 -7.14 9.13 -9.54
C ASP A 61 -7.91 10.47 -9.48
N VAL A 62 -7.28 11.48 -8.89
CA VAL A 62 -7.82 12.84 -8.79
C VAL A 62 -7.28 13.69 -9.93
N PRO A 63 -8.13 14.28 -10.80
CA PRO A 63 -7.67 15.07 -11.94
C PRO A 63 -6.77 16.24 -11.54
N GLY A 64 -5.52 16.20 -11.98
CA GLY A 64 -4.51 17.23 -11.73
C GLY A 64 -3.58 16.93 -10.56
N GLU A 65 -3.79 15.83 -9.85
CA GLU A 65 -2.91 15.31 -8.83
C GLU A 65 -2.08 14.12 -9.37
N PRO A 66 -0.95 13.78 -8.75
CA PRO A 66 -0.15 12.63 -9.15
C PRO A 66 -0.93 11.33 -8.90
N TYR A 67 -0.84 10.40 -9.83
CA TYR A 67 -1.49 9.09 -9.72
C TYR A 67 -0.55 7.99 -10.23
N TYR A 68 -0.35 6.99 -9.42
CA TYR A 68 0.61 5.91 -9.65
C TYR A 68 -0.04 4.57 -10.03
N ASP A 69 -1.39 4.55 -10.22
CA ASP A 69 -2.15 3.35 -10.58
C ASP A 69 -1.82 2.17 -9.61
N ASP A 70 -1.57 0.99 -10.14
CA ASP A 70 -1.25 -0.19 -9.35
C ASP A 70 0.21 -0.20 -8.81
N ASN A 71 0.95 0.91 -8.96
CA ASN A 71 2.34 1.01 -8.52
C ASN A 71 2.54 1.61 -7.12
N PHE A 72 1.46 2.03 -6.45
CA PHE A 72 1.55 2.59 -5.10
C PHE A 72 0.40 2.13 -4.21
N PHE A 73 0.77 1.65 -3.01
CA PHE A 73 -0.16 1.28 -1.95
C PHE A 73 0.34 1.80 -0.61
N PHE A 74 -0.57 2.06 0.31
CA PHE A 74 -0.17 2.47 1.67
C PHE A 74 -1.09 1.91 2.76
N VAL A 75 -0.60 1.95 4.00
CA VAL A 75 -1.34 1.59 5.21
C VAL A 75 -1.13 2.65 6.29
N ALA A 76 -2.19 3.03 6.99
CA ALA A 76 -2.12 3.89 8.16
C ALA A 76 -1.98 3.05 9.44
N LEU A 77 -0.79 3.09 10.05
CA LEU A 77 -0.44 2.42 11.30
C LEU A 77 -0.71 3.38 12.47
N ILE A 78 -1.93 3.32 13.02
CA ILE A 78 -2.41 4.23 14.07
C ILE A 78 -1.98 3.68 15.42
N THR A 79 -0.79 4.08 15.86
CA THR A 79 -0.03 3.44 16.95
C THR A 79 -0.62 3.62 18.35
N ASP A 80 -1.38 4.66 18.59
CA ASP A 80 -2.02 4.93 19.88
C ASP A 80 -3.28 4.09 20.13
N VAL A 81 -3.85 3.47 19.08
CA VAL A 81 -5.06 2.63 19.17
C VAL A 81 -4.80 1.15 18.84
N ASN A 82 -3.65 0.81 18.25
CA ASN A 82 -3.33 -0.56 17.82
C ASN A 82 -1.94 -0.97 18.30
N ASP A 83 -1.85 -2.05 19.11
CA ASP A 83 -0.59 -2.53 19.68
C ASP A 83 0.37 -3.05 18.61
N LYS A 84 -0.14 -3.74 17.58
CA LYS A 84 0.71 -4.26 16.50
C LYS A 84 1.27 -3.15 15.61
N ALA A 85 0.52 -2.05 15.43
CA ALA A 85 1.02 -0.85 14.76
C ALA A 85 2.16 -0.21 15.55
N ASP A 86 2.04 -0.16 16.88
CA ASP A 86 3.07 0.36 17.78
C ASP A 86 4.32 -0.56 17.81
N GLU A 87 4.12 -1.88 17.86
CA GLU A 87 5.19 -2.87 17.73
C GLU A 87 5.92 -2.72 16.39
N ARG A 88 5.16 -2.54 15.28
CA ARG A 88 5.76 -2.33 13.95
C ARG A 88 6.61 -1.08 13.89
N MET A 89 6.18 0.03 14.51
CA MET A 89 6.99 1.23 14.62
C MET A 89 8.31 0.97 15.37
N GLY A 90 8.29 0.07 16.34
CA GLY A 90 9.48 -0.36 17.10
C GLY A 90 10.56 -1.05 16.25
N ASP A 91 10.21 -1.61 15.10
CA ASP A 91 11.16 -2.17 14.14
C ASP A 91 12.05 -1.08 13.47
N PHE A 92 11.64 0.19 13.58
CA PHE A 92 12.31 1.33 12.98
C PHE A 92 12.82 2.31 14.04
N PRO A 93 14.01 2.09 14.61
CA PRO A 93 14.53 2.94 15.71
C PRO A 93 14.74 4.40 15.30
N ASP A 94 14.77 4.69 14.01
CA ASP A 94 14.90 6.06 13.47
C ASP A 94 13.55 6.80 13.36
N VAL A 95 12.42 6.12 13.61
CA VAL A 95 11.10 6.74 13.69
C VAL A 95 10.90 7.26 15.10
N THR A 96 11.04 8.57 15.28
CA THR A 96 11.01 9.22 16.60
C THR A 96 9.83 10.17 16.80
N GLY A 97 8.90 10.22 15.83
CA GLY A 97 7.73 11.12 15.90
C GLY A 97 6.71 10.89 14.79
N TYR A 98 5.62 11.61 14.87
CA TYR A 98 4.47 11.51 13.97
C TYR A 98 4.24 12.82 13.18
N PRO A 99 3.73 12.75 11.93
CA PRO A 99 3.68 11.54 11.12
C PRO A 99 5.09 11.15 10.63
N THR A 100 5.29 9.88 10.35
CA THR A 100 6.46 9.39 9.61
C THR A 100 5.98 8.33 8.63
N VAL A 101 6.32 8.48 7.35
CA VAL A 101 6.00 7.52 6.29
C VAL A 101 7.28 6.85 5.85
N ILE A 102 7.27 5.52 5.84
CA ILE A 102 8.37 4.66 5.41
C ILE A 102 7.94 3.94 4.15
N PHE A 103 8.81 3.95 3.14
CA PHE A 103 8.57 3.28 1.86
C PHE A 103 9.42 2.01 1.80
N ASP A 104 8.82 0.90 1.36
CA ASP A 104 9.43 -0.42 1.17
C ASP A 104 10.36 -0.86 2.31
N GLY A 105 9.83 -0.78 3.54
CA GLY A 105 10.56 -1.25 4.72
C GLY A 105 11.79 -0.44 5.11
N ASN A 106 11.88 0.84 4.73
CA ASN A 106 12.91 1.84 5.04
C ASN A 106 13.93 2.11 3.93
N ASP A 107 13.53 1.94 2.67
CA ASP A 107 14.34 2.41 1.54
C ASP A 107 14.34 3.95 1.51
N GLU A 108 13.14 4.56 1.55
CA GLU A 108 12.95 5.99 1.70
C GLU A 108 12.07 6.32 2.92
N LYS A 109 12.19 7.56 3.42
CA LYS A 109 11.44 8.03 4.58
C LYS A 109 11.09 9.51 4.48
N VAL A 110 9.80 9.83 4.72
CA VAL A 110 9.30 11.21 4.84
C VAL A 110 8.80 11.42 6.27
N SER A 111 9.34 12.42 6.97
CA SER A 111 8.97 12.72 8.36
C SER A 111 8.30 14.09 8.49
N GLY A 112 7.31 14.18 9.38
CA GLY A 112 6.53 15.38 9.63
C GLY A 112 5.44 15.62 8.60
N GLY A 113 4.42 16.42 8.96
CA GLY A 113 3.35 16.80 8.04
C GLY A 113 3.90 17.63 6.87
N GLN A 114 3.59 17.23 5.67
CA GLN A 114 3.99 17.92 4.44
C GLN A 114 2.86 18.81 3.95
N SER A 115 3.21 19.95 3.35
CA SER A 115 2.22 20.88 2.78
C SER A 115 1.79 20.55 1.35
N SER A 116 2.41 19.53 0.75
CA SER A 116 2.15 19.04 -0.61
C SER A 116 2.55 17.57 -0.75
N THR A 117 2.16 16.95 -1.85
CA THR A 117 2.50 15.57 -2.23
C THR A 117 3.97 15.37 -2.63
N GLU A 118 4.68 16.44 -3.02
CA GLU A 118 5.98 16.41 -3.70
C GLU A 118 7.05 15.52 -3.02
N ASN A 119 7.17 15.57 -1.68
CA ASN A 119 8.16 14.75 -0.97
C ASN A 119 7.80 13.26 -0.97
N TYR A 120 6.50 12.93 -0.97
CA TYR A 120 6.02 11.56 -1.06
C TYR A 120 6.20 11.02 -2.48
N GLU A 121 5.87 11.82 -3.51
CA GLU A 121 6.10 11.49 -4.93
C GLU A 121 7.58 11.18 -5.18
N GLN A 122 8.47 12.03 -4.70
CA GLN A 122 9.91 11.81 -4.83
C GLN A 122 10.36 10.50 -4.17
N ALA A 123 9.82 10.17 -3.00
CA ALA A 123 10.13 8.93 -2.31
C ALA A 123 9.59 7.72 -3.09
N ILE A 124 8.35 7.79 -3.62
CA ILE A 124 7.74 6.74 -4.44
C ILE A 124 8.56 6.51 -5.71
N ASP A 125 8.91 7.59 -6.45
CA ASP A 125 9.70 7.50 -7.68
C ASP A 125 11.08 6.89 -7.43
N THR A 126 11.76 7.32 -6.36
CA THR A 126 13.09 6.80 -6.00
C THR A 126 13.01 5.32 -5.66
N THR A 127 12.08 4.94 -4.81
CA THR A 127 11.90 3.56 -4.34
C THR A 127 11.46 2.62 -5.47
N GLY A 128 10.47 3.04 -6.28
CA GLY A 128 9.90 2.20 -7.34
C GLY A 128 10.85 1.91 -8.51
N GLN A 129 11.93 2.71 -8.66
CA GLN A 129 12.96 2.51 -9.69
C GLN A 129 14.15 1.67 -9.18
N ARG A 130 14.16 1.27 -7.93
CA ARG A 130 15.21 0.46 -7.34
C ARG A 130 15.23 -0.93 -7.99
N ASP A 131 16.43 -1.44 -8.31
CA ASP A 131 16.59 -2.86 -8.65
C ASP A 131 16.22 -3.71 -7.43
N ASP A 132 15.24 -4.55 -7.57
CA ASP A 132 14.77 -5.44 -6.51
C ASP A 132 14.76 -6.91 -6.97
N THR A 133 14.43 -7.80 -6.03
CA THR A 133 14.33 -9.23 -6.30
C THR A 133 13.02 -9.51 -7.04
N ASP A 134 13.10 -10.20 -8.17
CA ASP A 134 11.94 -10.59 -8.97
C ASP A 134 11.07 -11.62 -8.23
N ILE A 135 10.14 -11.12 -7.41
CA ILE A 135 9.14 -11.93 -6.72
C ILE A 135 7.77 -11.51 -7.19
N SER A 136 7.06 -12.41 -7.85
CA SER A 136 5.65 -12.20 -8.16
C SER A 136 4.77 -12.58 -6.97
N LEU A 137 3.76 -11.73 -6.70
CA LEU A 137 2.79 -11.92 -5.63
C LEU A 137 1.39 -12.05 -6.22
N GLU A 138 0.63 -13.03 -5.74
CA GLU A 138 -0.79 -13.20 -6.04
C GLU A 138 -1.55 -13.20 -4.71
N ILE A 139 -2.57 -12.36 -4.57
CA ILE A 139 -3.40 -12.27 -3.37
C ILE A 139 -4.83 -12.60 -3.75
N GLU A 140 -5.44 -13.53 -3.04
CA GLU A 140 -6.85 -13.85 -3.14
C GLU A 140 -7.50 -13.68 -1.77
N MET A 141 -8.65 -13.00 -1.73
CA MET A 141 -9.44 -12.81 -0.54
C MET A 141 -10.91 -13.11 -0.83
N ASN A 142 -11.52 -13.97 0.01
CA ASN A 142 -12.93 -14.30 -0.07
C ASN A 142 -13.61 -14.05 1.28
N HIS A 143 -14.68 -13.26 1.28
CA HIS A 143 -15.50 -13.09 2.45
C HIS A 143 -16.41 -14.35 2.67
N LEU A 144 -16.22 -15.03 3.80
CA LEU A 144 -16.95 -16.24 4.14
C LEU A 144 -18.27 -16.00 4.88
N GLY A 145 -18.60 -14.73 5.12
CA GLY A 145 -19.74 -14.31 5.94
C GLY A 145 -19.35 -14.03 7.40
N ASN A 146 -20.14 -13.24 8.09
CA ASN A 146 -19.81 -12.63 9.38
C ASN A 146 -18.48 -11.86 9.28
N ASP A 147 -17.58 -12.08 10.21
CA ASP A 147 -16.28 -11.42 10.35
C ASP A 147 -15.09 -12.27 9.83
N LYS A 148 -15.34 -13.17 8.83
CA LYS A 148 -14.34 -14.12 8.35
C LYS A 148 -13.88 -13.85 6.94
N LEU A 149 -12.58 -13.78 6.77
CA LEU A 149 -11.88 -13.66 5.50
C LEU A 149 -11.03 -14.92 5.25
N ASP A 150 -11.24 -15.59 4.11
CA ASP A 150 -10.33 -16.61 3.60
C ASP A 150 -9.30 -15.92 2.71
N ILE A 151 -8.04 -15.95 3.13
CA ILE A 151 -6.97 -15.19 2.49
C ILE A 151 -5.88 -16.16 2.07
N SER A 152 -5.46 -16.06 0.80
CA SER A 152 -4.31 -16.78 0.29
C SER A 152 -3.33 -15.87 -0.42
N ILE A 153 -2.04 -16.15 -0.26
CA ILE A 153 -0.95 -15.48 -0.95
C ILE A 153 -0.12 -16.52 -1.69
N GLY A 154 0.04 -16.33 -3.00
CA GLY A 154 0.98 -17.05 -3.82
C GLY A 154 2.23 -16.21 -4.04
N MET A 155 3.40 -16.80 -3.89
CA MET A 155 4.70 -16.16 -4.08
C MET A 155 5.52 -17.01 -5.04
N THR A 156 6.12 -16.37 -6.06
CA THR A 156 7.05 -17.02 -6.98
C THR A 156 8.28 -16.15 -7.13
N TRP A 157 9.45 -16.73 -6.87
CA TRP A 157 10.73 -16.09 -7.12
C TRP A 157 11.22 -16.44 -8.53
N ASP A 158 11.26 -15.45 -9.43
CA ASP A 158 11.51 -15.66 -10.87
C ASP A 158 13.00 -15.84 -11.25
N GLU A 159 13.86 -16.15 -10.30
CA GLU A 159 15.29 -16.39 -10.50
C GLU A 159 15.55 -17.68 -11.28
N ASP A 160 16.59 -17.69 -12.14
CA ASP A 160 16.94 -18.83 -12.98
C ASP A 160 17.77 -19.92 -12.26
N GLY A 161 18.03 -19.74 -10.96
CA GLY A 161 18.80 -20.70 -10.16
C GLY A 161 20.31 -20.67 -10.44
N SER A 162 20.81 -19.62 -11.12
CA SER A 162 22.24 -19.47 -11.44
C SER A 162 23.10 -19.04 -10.25
N PHE A 163 22.49 -18.68 -9.14
CA PHE A 163 23.19 -18.29 -7.91
C PHE A 163 23.71 -19.50 -7.12
N SER A 164 24.75 -19.26 -6.35
CA SER A 164 25.34 -20.27 -5.44
C SER A 164 24.46 -20.59 -4.24
N ASN A 165 23.41 -19.78 -3.98
CA ASN A 165 22.40 -20.04 -2.96
C ASN A 165 21.06 -20.35 -3.66
N PRO A 166 20.57 -21.57 -3.57
CA PRO A 166 19.39 -22.02 -4.33
C PRO A 166 18.05 -21.55 -3.74
N THR A 167 18.05 -20.82 -2.64
CA THR A 167 16.84 -20.39 -1.94
C THR A 167 16.87 -18.91 -1.57
N PHE A 168 15.74 -18.22 -1.73
CA PHE A 168 15.52 -16.88 -1.22
C PHE A 168 14.90 -16.95 0.17
N ASN A 169 15.52 -16.28 1.14
CA ASN A 169 14.99 -16.16 2.49
C ASN A 169 14.47 -14.74 2.68
N GLY A 170 13.16 -14.61 2.85
CA GLY A 170 12.48 -13.34 2.99
C GLY A 170 11.52 -13.30 4.18
N TYR A 171 10.77 -12.21 4.24
CA TYR A 171 9.73 -11.99 5.25
C TYR A 171 8.47 -11.50 4.56
N VAL A 172 7.33 -12.14 4.81
CA VAL A 172 6.03 -11.73 4.29
C VAL A 172 5.19 -11.09 5.39
N ARG A 173 4.64 -9.92 5.09
CA ARG A 173 3.56 -9.29 5.85
C ARG A 173 2.37 -9.06 4.94
N ALA A 174 1.19 -9.45 5.40
CA ALA A 174 -0.07 -9.14 4.76
C ALA A 174 -0.96 -8.41 5.77
N TYR A 175 -1.32 -7.18 5.44
CA TYR A 175 -2.04 -6.27 6.31
C TYR A 175 -3.54 -6.43 6.09
N ILE A 176 -4.31 -6.53 7.17
CA ILE A 176 -5.76 -6.37 7.17
C ILE A 176 -6.03 -4.91 7.48
N VAL A 177 -6.75 -4.24 6.59
CA VAL A 177 -7.03 -2.81 6.70
C VAL A 177 -8.52 -2.52 6.48
N GLU A 178 -9.00 -1.45 7.07
CA GLU A 178 -10.28 -0.83 6.68
C GLU A 178 -10.00 0.28 5.67
N LYS A 179 -10.66 0.25 4.51
CA LYS A 179 -10.54 1.31 3.49
C LYS A 179 -10.88 2.67 4.06
N ILE A 180 -11.96 2.75 4.85
CA ILE A 180 -12.31 3.90 5.69
C ILE A 180 -12.18 3.43 7.13
N SER A 181 -11.17 3.92 7.82
CA SER A 181 -10.85 3.49 9.18
C SER A 181 -11.96 3.87 10.17
N ARG A 182 -12.20 3.00 11.15
CA ARG A 182 -13.01 3.30 12.34
C ARG A 182 -12.41 4.38 13.24
N TYR A 183 -11.12 4.72 13.04
CA TYR A 183 -10.40 5.73 13.81
C TYR A 183 -10.23 7.02 13.02
N ASN A 184 -10.50 8.13 13.69
CA ASN A 184 -10.37 9.45 13.10
C ASN A 184 -9.00 10.06 13.42
N ASN A 185 -8.53 10.93 12.53
CA ASN A 185 -7.38 11.77 12.73
C ASN A 185 -7.71 12.94 13.69
N TYR A 186 -6.74 13.82 13.92
CA TYR A 186 -6.89 14.97 14.82
C TYR A 186 -8.01 15.94 14.39
N ASP A 187 -8.27 16.09 13.10
CA ASP A 187 -9.29 16.98 12.55
C ASP A 187 -10.70 16.36 12.58
N GLY A 188 -10.80 15.08 12.93
CA GLY A 188 -12.04 14.35 13.07
C GLY A 188 -12.46 13.57 11.80
N ASP A 189 -11.62 13.57 10.76
CA ASP A 189 -11.84 12.78 9.55
C ASP A 189 -11.28 11.36 9.72
N PRO A 190 -11.91 10.33 9.14
CA PRO A 190 -11.39 8.98 9.23
C PRO A 190 -10.06 8.86 8.50
N TYR A 191 -9.14 8.05 9.04
CA TYR A 191 -7.98 7.59 8.28
C TYR A 191 -8.44 6.68 7.14
N HIS A 192 -7.62 6.58 6.10
CA HIS A 192 -7.80 5.61 5.02
C HIS A 192 -6.81 4.45 5.19
N PHE A 193 -7.24 3.25 4.80
CA PHE A 193 -6.44 2.01 4.92
C PHE A 193 -5.89 1.80 6.33
N GLY A 194 -6.74 2.08 7.35
CA GLY A 194 -6.38 1.90 8.75
C GLY A 194 -6.09 0.44 9.09
N PHE A 195 -4.89 0.18 9.61
CA PHE A 195 -4.43 -1.15 9.98
C PHE A 195 -5.22 -1.73 11.15
N LEU A 196 -5.68 -2.97 10.99
CA LEU A 196 -6.31 -3.75 12.05
C LEU A 196 -5.37 -4.84 12.58
N ASP A 197 -4.88 -5.71 11.68
CA ASP A 197 -4.03 -6.83 12.05
C ASP A 197 -3.26 -7.37 10.83
N TYR A 198 -2.41 -8.37 11.05
CA TYR A 198 -1.77 -9.14 9.99
C TYR A 198 -2.56 -10.41 9.68
N ALA A 199 -2.76 -10.70 8.40
CA ALA A 199 -3.12 -12.04 7.95
C ALA A 199 -1.92 -12.97 8.01
N PHE A 200 -0.74 -12.44 7.64
CA PHE A 200 0.56 -13.12 7.73
C PHE A 200 1.61 -12.14 8.21
N ASP A 201 2.50 -12.61 9.09
CA ASP A 201 3.67 -11.89 9.60
C ASP A 201 4.74 -12.91 9.96
N GLN A 202 5.50 -13.40 8.94
CA GLN A 202 6.41 -14.54 9.10
C GLN A 202 7.52 -14.59 8.05
N THR A 203 8.57 -15.36 8.34
CA THR A 203 9.61 -15.68 7.38
C THR A 203 9.11 -16.67 6.33
N VAL A 204 9.65 -16.53 5.10
CA VAL A 204 9.41 -17.45 3.99
C VAL A 204 10.73 -17.84 3.35
N GLU A 205 10.76 -19.05 2.80
CA GLU A 205 11.87 -19.57 2.01
C GLU A 205 11.31 -19.95 0.63
N LEU A 206 11.81 -19.34 -0.44
CA LEU A 206 11.33 -19.56 -1.80
C LEU A 206 12.40 -20.30 -2.62
N GLU A 207 11.98 -21.35 -3.30
CA GLU A 207 12.76 -22.03 -4.33
C GLU A 207 12.58 -21.32 -5.67
N PRO A 208 13.62 -21.28 -6.53
CA PRO A 208 13.53 -20.63 -7.83
C PRO A 208 12.41 -21.20 -8.68
N ARG A 209 11.54 -20.35 -9.20
CA ARG A 209 10.42 -20.68 -10.10
C ARG A 209 9.38 -21.66 -9.53
N GLU A 210 9.45 -21.95 -8.24
CA GLU A 210 8.40 -22.70 -7.56
C GLU A 210 7.43 -21.77 -6.86
N LYS A 211 6.13 -21.95 -7.10
CA LYS A 211 5.10 -21.20 -6.39
C LYS A 211 4.94 -21.74 -4.98
N GLN A 212 5.21 -20.90 -3.99
CA GLN A 212 4.84 -21.17 -2.60
C GLN A 212 3.55 -20.44 -2.27
N SER A 213 2.66 -21.08 -1.51
CA SER A 213 1.40 -20.47 -1.11
C SER A 213 1.20 -20.54 0.39
N LEU A 214 0.67 -19.47 0.95
CA LEU A 214 0.17 -19.38 2.32
C LEU A 214 -1.33 -19.17 2.27
N SER A 215 -2.06 -19.77 3.22
CA SER A 215 -3.50 -19.53 3.37
C SER A 215 -3.90 -19.48 4.84
N THR A 216 -4.88 -18.64 5.17
CA THR A 216 -5.45 -18.55 6.51
C THR A 216 -6.91 -18.11 6.45
N ILE A 217 -7.65 -18.43 7.50
CA ILE A 217 -8.94 -17.79 7.77
C ILE A 217 -8.71 -16.79 8.90
N TRP A 218 -8.78 -15.50 8.57
CA TRP A 218 -8.77 -14.45 9.57
C TRP A 218 -10.18 -14.19 10.06
N THR A 219 -10.37 -14.09 11.39
CA THR A 219 -11.68 -13.85 12.02
C THR A 219 -11.59 -12.58 12.86
N GLY A 220 -12.35 -11.55 12.49
CA GLY A 220 -12.28 -10.23 13.14
C GLY A 220 -12.49 -10.27 14.65
N GLY A 221 -13.44 -11.10 15.13
CA GLY A 221 -13.71 -11.26 16.55
C GLY A 221 -12.59 -11.91 17.38
N ASP A 222 -11.58 -12.50 16.75
CA ASP A 222 -10.39 -13.05 17.43
C ASP A 222 -9.28 -12.02 17.64
N HIS A 223 -9.46 -10.80 17.10
CA HIS A 223 -8.49 -9.71 17.11
C HIS A 223 -9.11 -8.44 17.71
N GLN A 224 -8.32 -7.57 18.28
CA GLN A 224 -8.82 -6.37 18.98
C GLN A 224 -7.82 -5.22 18.96
N ASP A 225 -8.34 -4.00 19.17
CA ASP A 225 -7.56 -2.79 19.39
C ASP A 225 -6.97 -2.71 20.83
N LYS A 226 -6.17 -1.66 21.12
CA LYS A 226 -5.62 -1.38 22.46
C LYS A 226 -6.69 -1.23 23.55
N ASN A 227 -7.93 -0.91 23.21
CA ASN A 227 -9.03 -0.68 24.14
C ASN A 227 -9.86 -1.94 24.37
N GLY A 228 -9.54 -3.05 23.67
CA GLY A 228 -10.25 -4.31 23.75
C GLY A 228 -11.53 -4.37 22.89
N ASN A 229 -11.68 -3.46 21.91
CA ASN A 229 -12.75 -3.55 20.92
C ASN A 229 -12.29 -4.54 19.84
N ASP A 230 -13.06 -5.59 19.62
CA ASP A 230 -12.80 -6.56 18.58
C ASP A 230 -13.16 -6.01 17.18
N PHE A 231 -12.76 -6.76 16.15
CA PHE A 231 -12.98 -6.38 14.75
C PHE A 231 -14.08 -7.20 14.09
N SER A 232 -15.04 -7.74 14.89
CA SER A 232 -16.18 -8.52 14.38
C SER A 232 -17.15 -7.71 13.51
N ASP A 233 -17.06 -6.38 13.56
CA ASP A 233 -17.89 -5.42 12.83
C ASP A 233 -17.17 -4.79 11.62
N ILE A 234 -16.06 -5.40 11.16
CA ILE A 234 -15.32 -4.92 9.98
C ILE A 234 -16.25 -4.76 8.78
N ASP A 235 -16.15 -3.63 8.08
CA ASP A 235 -16.88 -3.35 6.85
C ASP A 235 -16.16 -3.95 5.64
N TYR A 236 -16.91 -4.67 4.81
CA TYR A 236 -16.40 -5.38 3.63
C TYR A 236 -16.86 -4.77 2.30
N ASP A 237 -17.55 -3.61 2.32
CA ASP A 237 -18.07 -2.93 1.12
C ASP A 237 -17.07 -2.01 0.42
#